data_51da0ce427d28c3c06263de84412c932
#
_entry.id   51da0ce427d28c3c06263de84412c932
#
_cell.length_a   1.000
_cell.length_b   1.000
_cell.length_c   1.000
_cell.angle_alpha   90.00
_cell.angle_beta   90.00
_cell.angle_gamma   90.00
#
_symmetry.space_group_name_H-M   'P 1'
#
loop_
_entity.id
_entity.type
_entity.pdbx_description
1 polymer ?
#
loop_
_entity_poly.entity_id
_entity_poly.type
_entity_poly.pdbx_seq_one_letter_code
_entity_poly.pdbx_strand_id
1 'polypeptide(L)'
;SIGKPLDIQITATNSGLDVDVRGSGPLSSALIARLSRIAEQHRLARLTRHGELVLMRTPPVISIGAAQVALPPGSFLQATVAGEETLAALVSQHCKRGKNIADLFCGVGPFALRLAAKSRISALDSDAGAVAALQKAATSTSGLKPVKAEARDLFRRPLMPQELRDYDTVVFDPPRQGAQAQVTQLAASKVPTV
;
A
#
# COMPACT_ATOMS: atom_id res chain seq x y z
N SER A 1 -1.84 2.05 -37.88
CA SER A 1 -0.90 2.03 -36.75
C SER A 1 -1.57 1.29 -35.60
N ILE A 2 -0.96 0.22 -35.12
CA ILE A 2 -1.39 -0.46 -33.91
C ILE A 2 -1.19 0.57 -32.78
N GLY A 3 -2.30 1.02 -32.17
CA GLY A 3 -2.24 1.95 -31.04
C GLY A 3 -1.39 1.38 -29.90
N LYS A 4 -0.79 2.24 -29.08
CA LYS A 4 -0.10 1.78 -27.87
C LYS A 4 -1.07 0.98 -27.00
N PRO A 5 -0.64 -0.14 -26.38
CA PRO A 5 -1.49 -0.90 -25.50
C PRO A 5 -1.94 -0.04 -24.30
N LEU A 6 -3.20 -0.20 -23.91
CA LEU A 6 -3.70 0.39 -22.67
C LEU A 6 -3.48 -0.62 -21.53
N ASP A 7 -2.99 -0.13 -20.42
CA ASP A 7 -2.98 -0.84 -19.15
C ASP A 7 -4.15 -0.34 -18.30
N ILE A 8 -5.01 -1.25 -17.86
CA ILE A 8 -6.20 -0.93 -17.07
C ILE A 8 -6.11 -1.71 -15.77
N GLN A 9 -5.87 -0.99 -14.69
CA GLN A 9 -5.91 -1.54 -13.34
C GLN A 9 -7.32 -1.37 -12.78
N ILE A 10 -7.93 -2.48 -12.35
CA ILE A 10 -9.27 -2.50 -11.73
C ILE A 10 -9.14 -3.07 -10.33
N THR A 11 -9.58 -2.32 -9.34
CA THR A 11 -9.58 -2.72 -7.93
C THR A 11 -11.00 -2.77 -7.41
N ALA A 12 -11.43 -3.92 -6.90
CA ALA A 12 -12.67 -4.04 -6.15
C ALA A 12 -12.48 -3.49 -4.75
N THR A 13 -13.31 -2.54 -4.36
CA THR A 13 -13.27 -1.88 -3.04
C THR A 13 -14.62 -1.96 -2.35
N ASN A 14 -14.67 -1.63 -1.06
CA ASN A 14 -15.93 -1.58 -0.31
C ASN A 14 -16.91 -0.52 -0.88
N SER A 15 -16.37 0.46 -1.61
CA SER A 15 -17.14 1.60 -2.16
C SER A 15 -17.53 1.41 -3.63
N GLY A 16 -17.10 0.34 -4.28
CA GLY A 16 -17.27 0.06 -5.70
C GLY A 16 -15.95 -0.13 -6.42
N LEU A 17 -15.97 -0.15 -7.75
CA LEU A 17 -14.77 -0.35 -8.56
C LEU A 17 -13.94 0.94 -8.64
N ASP A 18 -12.64 0.81 -8.37
CA ASP A 18 -11.63 1.83 -8.63
C ASP A 18 -10.87 1.45 -9.90
N VAL A 19 -10.81 2.36 -10.87
CA VAL A 19 -10.21 2.09 -12.18
C VAL A 19 -9.15 3.14 -12.50
N ASP A 20 -7.93 2.69 -12.80
CA ASP A 20 -6.85 3.53 -13.33
C ASP A 20 -6.47 3.08 -14.75
N VAL A 21 -6.47 4.02 -15.70
CA VAL A 21 -6.14 3.77 -17.10
C VAL A 21 -4.80 4.40 -17.44
N ARG A 22 -3.86 3.60 -17.95
CA ARG A 22 -2.51 4.03 -18.35
C ARG A 22 -2.26 3.74 -19.82
N GLY A 23 -1.27 4.42 -20.42
CA GLY A 23 -0.90 4.24 -21.81
C GLY A 23 -1.70 5.08 -22.80
N SER A 24 -2.76 5.78 -22.36
CA SER A 24 -3.50 6.71 -23.21
C SER A 24 -2.76 8.04 -23.39
N GLY A 25 -2.93 8.69 -24.55
CA GLY A 25 -2.55 10.08 -24.77
C GLY A 25 -3.41 11.06 -23.97
N PRO A 26 -3.18 12.39 -24.10
CA PRO A 26 -3.99 13.42 -23.47
C PRO A 26 -5.49 13.24 -23.78
N LEU A 27 -6.34 13.47 -22.77
CA LEU A 27 -7.78 13.40 -22.94
C LEU A 27 -8.33 14.74 -23.41
N SER A 28 -9.12 14.75 -24.48
CA SER A 28 -9.92 15.90 -24.82
C SER A 28 -11.11 16.06 -23.87
N SER A 29 -11.65 17.27 -23.74
CA SER A 29 -12.84 17.53 -22.91
C SER A 29 -14.03 16.65 -23.29
N ALA A 30 -14.23 16.38 -24.59
CA ALA A 30 -15.27 15.49 -25.08
C ALA A 30 -15.06 14.05 -24.61
N LEU A 31 -13.81 13.57 -24.60
CA LEU A 31 -13.48 12.22 -24.13
C LEU A 31 -13.62 12.12 -22.60
N ILE A 32 -13.21 13.12 -21.85
CA ILE A 32 -13.44 13.21 -20.39
C ILE A 32 -14.94 13.11 -20.08
N ALA A 33 -15.79 13.90 -20.75
CA ALA A 33 -17.23 13.87 -20.55
C ALA A 33 -17.84 12.49 -20.90
N ARG A 34 -17.33 11.82 -21.93
CA ARG A 34 -17.76 10.47 -22.31
C ARG A 34 -17.34 9.43 -21.25
N LEU A 35 -16.09 9.50 -20.78
CA LEU A 35 -15.58 8.60 -19.73
C LEU A 35 -16.33 8.81 -18.41
N SER A 36 -16.63 10.06 -18.04
CA SER A 36 -17.43 10.36 -16.84
C SER A 36 -18.82 9.74 -16.91
N ARG A 37 -19.49 9.84 -18.06
CA ARG A 37 -20.81 9.17 -18.25
C ARG A 37 -20.72 7.65 -18.11
N ILE A 38 -19.67 7.02 -18.67
CA ILE A 38 -19.44 5.58 -18.52
C ILE A 38 -19.21 5.24 -17.05
N ALA A 39 -18.37 6.00 -16.37
CA ALA A 39 -18.06 5.78 -14.95
C ALA A 39 -19.33 5.91 -14.07
N GLU A 40 -20.20 6.88 -14.34
CA GLU A 40 -21.48 7.04 -13.66
C GLU A 40 -22.44 5.88 -13.96
N GLN A 41 -22.60 5.51 -15.25
CA GLN A 41 -23.46 4.41 -15.69
C GLN A 41 -23.09 3.09 -15.01
N HIS A 42 -21.79 2.82 -14.89
CA HIS A 42 -21.26 1.60 -14.26
C HIS A 42 -20.99 1.76 -12.75
N ARG A 43 -21.39 2.90 -12.16
CA ARG A 43 -21.24 3.20 -10.72
C ARG A 43 -19.82 2.97 -10.21
N LEU A 44 -18.81 3.37 -11.00
CA LEU A 44 -17.44 3.30 -10.52
C LEU A 44 -17.28 4.16 -9.26
N ALA A 45 -16.49 3.71 -8.29
CA ALA A 45 -16.12 4.51 -7.14
C ALA A 45 -15.25 5.68 -7.59
N ARG A 46 -14.24 5.39 -8.42
CA ARG A 46 -13.31 6.34 -9.00
C ARG A 46 -12.86 5.88 -10.38
N LEU A 47 -12.60 6.84 -11.25
CA LEU A 47 -11.88 6.65 -12.51
C LEU A 47 -10.70 7.63 -12.52
N THR A 48 -9.50 7.11 -12.73
CA THR A 48 -8.28 7.88 -12.92
C THR A 48 -7.61 7.55 -14.24
N ARG A 49 -6.76 8.45 -14.69
CA ARG A 49 -5.86 8.25 -15.83
C ARG A 49 -4.44 8.64 -15.41
N HIS A 50 -3.51 7.69 -15.47
CA HIS A 50 -2.15 7.88 -14.95
C HIS A 50 -2.14 8.47 -13.51
N GLY A 51 -3.10 8.07 -12.67
CA GLY A 51 -3.29 8.61 -11.33
C GLY A 51 -4.03 9.96 -11.26
N GLU A 52 -4.23 10.65 -12.38
CA GLU A 52 -4.99 11.91 -12.43
C GLU A 52 -6.50 11.62 -12.39
N LEU A 53 -7.21 12.37 -11.57
CA LEU A 53 -8.65 12.17 -11.36
C LEU A 53 -9.45 12.57 -12.61
N VAL A 54 -10.27 11.64 -13.12
CA VAL A 54 -11.29 11.89 -14.15
C VAL A 54 -12.66 12.04 -13.50
N LEU A 55 -13.02 11.11 -12.62
CA LEU A 55 -14.26 11.14 -11.85
C LEU A 55 -14.06 10.44 -10.50
N MET A 56 -14.66 10.98 -9.45
CA MET A 56 -14.79 10.31 -8.16
C MET A 56 -16.22 10.46 -7.65
N ARG A 57 -16.95 9.36 -7.62
CA ARG A 57 -18.29 9.30 -7.02
C ARG A 57 -18.19 9.12 -5.51
N THR A 58 -17.26 8.27 -5.08
CA THR A 58 -16.99 8.01 -3.67
C THR A 58 -15.52 7.59 -3.50
N PRO A 59 -14.84 7.95 -2.42
CA PRO A 59 -13.47 7.50 -2.17
C PRO A 59 -13.38 5.96 -2.17
N PRO A 60 -12.46 5.34 -2.92
CA PRO A 60 -12.22 3.91 -2.85
C PRO A 60 -11.67 3.54 -1.47
N VAL A 61 -12.35 2.67 -0.75
CA VAL A 61 -11.96 2.21 0.59
C VAL A 61 -11.89 0.70 0.62
N ILE A 62 -10.85 0.18 1.26
CA ILE A 62 -10.69 -1.25 1.59
C ILE A 62 -10.56 -1.45 3.09
N SER A 63 -10.88 -2.66 3.56
CA SER A 63 -10.67 -3.06 4.94
C SER A 63 -9.35 -3.82 5.07
N ILE A 64 -8.49 -3.40 6.00
CA ILE A 64 -7.25 -4.10 6.37
C ILE A 64 -7.30 -4.36 7.87
N GLY A 65 -7.58 -5.59 8.29
CA GLY A 65 -7.87 -5.90 9.69
C GLY A 65 -9.06 -5.06 10.18
N ALA A 66 -8.88 -4.29 11.26
CA ALA A 66 -9.89 -3.37 11.79
C ALA A 66 -9.91 -2.00 11.10
N ALA A 67 -8.91 -1.70 10.28
CA ALA A 67 -8.74 -0.38 9.68
C ALA A 67 -9.45 -0.25 8.33
N GLN A 68 -9.93 0.97 8.05
CA GLN A 68 -10.47 1.37 6.75
C GLN A 68 -9.45 2.27 6.06
N VAL A 69 -8.96 1.83 4.89
CA VAL A 69 -7.93 2.53 4.13
C VAL A 69 -8.52 3.12 2.87
N ALA A 70 -8.47 4.44 2.75
CA ALA A 70 -8.79 5.12 1.50
C ALA A 70 -7.61 4.98 0.53
N LEU A 71 -7.81 4.30 -0.58
CA LEU A 71 -6.74 3.96 -1.52
C LEU A 71 -6.28 5.15 -2.34
N PRO A 72 -4.98 5.45 -2.41
CA PRO A 72 -4.40 6.26 -3.48
C PRO A 72 -4.64 5.63 -4.87
N PRO A 73 -4.69 6.44 -5.94
CA PRO A 73 -4.78 5.90 -7.30
C PRO A 73 -3.62 4.95 -7.63
N GLY A 74 -3.93 3.81 -8.24
CA GLY A 74 -2.91 2.87 -8.70
C GLY A 74 -2.17 2.13 -7.59
N SER A 75 -2.69 2.09 -6.37
CA SER A 75 -2.09 1.32 -5.26
C SER A 75 -1.94 -0.15 -5.62
N PHE A 76 -0.79 -0.72 -5.27
CA PHE A 76 -0.60 -2.16 -5.36
C PHE A 76 -1.36 -2.86 -4.24
N LEU A 77 -2.10 -3.91 -4.60
CA LEU A 77 -2.76 -4.81 -3.67
C LEU A 77 -2.53 -6.25 -4.12
N GLN A 78 -2.66 -7.20 -3.19
CA GLN A 78 -2.69 -8.61 -3.55
C GLN A 78 -3.91 -8.90 -4.44
N ALA A 79 -3.76 -9.87 -5.35
CA ALA A 79 -4.78 -10.17 -6.35
C ALA A 79 -6.14 -10.58 -5.75
N THR A 80 -6.12 -11.16 -4.56
CA THR A 80 -7.33 -11.58 -3.85
C THR A 80 -7.25 -11.27 -2.35
N VAL A 81 -8.40 -10.97 -1.75
CA VAL A 81 -8.52 -10.78 -0.30
C VAL A 81 -8.06 -12.02 0.47
N ALA A 82 -8.47 -13.22 0.03
CA ALA A 82 -8.07 -14.47 0.67
C ALA A 82 -6.55 -14.70 0.64
N GLY A 83 -5.89 -14.34 -0.47
CA GLY A 83 -4.43 -14.39 -0.58
C GLY A 83 -3.75 -13.43 0.38
N GLU A 84 -4.23 -12.19 0.45
CA GLU A 84 -3.71 -11.19 1.40
C GLU A 84 -3.90 -11.65 2.86
N GLU A 85 -5.08 -12.17 3.20
CA GLU A 85 -5.36 -12.67 4.55
C GLU A 85 -4.45 -13.85 4.93
N THR A 86 -4.21 -14.78 4.00
CA THR A 86 -3.31 -15.91 4.21
C THR A 86 -1.88 -15.44 4.48
N LEU A 87 -1.35 -14.53 3.64
CA LEU A 87 -0.03 -13.95 3.85
C LEU A 87 0.05 -13.20 5.18
N ALA A 88 -0.94 -12.39 5.49
CA ALA A 88 -0.98 -11.64 6.74
C ALA A 88 -1.06 -12.55 7.98
N ALA A 89 -1.76 -13.68 7.89
CA ALA A 89 -1.79 -14.68 8.96
C ALA A 89 -0.42 -15.32 9.19
N LEU A 90 0.29 -15.69 8.10
CA LEU A 90 1.65 -16.24 8.19
C LEU A 90 2.64 -15.22 8.79
N VAL A 91 2.62 -13.98 8.30
CA VAL A 91 3.45 -12.90 8.85
C VAL A 91 3.14 -12.67 10.32
N SER A 92 1.87 -12.60 10.69
CA SER A 92 1.45 -12.40 12.08
C SER A 92 1.91 -13.55 12.99
N GLN A 93 1.92 -14.79 12.49
CA GLN A 93 2.41 -15.95 13.24
C GLN A 93 3.92 -15.85 13.51
N HIS A 94 4.71 -15.40 12.55
CA HIS A 94 6.16 -15.22 12.71
C HIS A 94 6.49 -14.02 13.59
N CYS A 95 5.70 -12.94 13.49
CA CYS A 95 5.87 -11.72 14.25
C CYS A 95 5.25 -11.75 15.67
N LYS A 96 4.64 -12.85 16.12
CA LYS A 96 3.85 -12.91 17.36
C LYS A 96 4.58 -12.49 18.64
N ARG A 97 5.91 -12.53 18.65
CA ARG A 97 6.77 -12.10 19.79
C ARG A 97 7.28 -10.67 19.62
N GLY A 98 7.12 -10.08 18.45
CA GLY A 98 7.59 -8.74 18.12
C GLY A 98 6.79 -7.68 18.89
N LYS A 99 7.48 -6.77 19.55
CA LYS A 99 6.90 -5.61 20.24
C LYS A 99 7.11 -4.32 19.47
N ASN A 100 8.28 -4.18 18.82
CA ASN A 100 8.65 -3.08 17.96
C ASN A 100 9.01 -3.64 16.59
N ILE A 101 8.13 -3.48 15.63
CA ILE A 101 8.24 -4.07 14.29
C ILE A 101 8.48 -2.98 13.27
N ALA A 102 9.47 -3.17 12.39
CA ALA A 102 9.58 -2.40 11.16
C ALA A 102 8.92 -3.17 10.02
N ASP A 103 8.04 -2.49 9.26
CA ASP A 103 7.43 -3.00 8.04
C ASP A 103 8.01 -2.22 6.85
N LEU A 104 8.88 -2.87 6.08
CA LEU A 104 9.65 -2.28 5.00
C LEU A 104 9.01 -2.62 3.65
N PHE A 105 8.83 -1.61 2.80
CA PHE A 105 8.03 -1.68 1.57
C PHE A 105 6.55 -1.92 1.88
N CYS A 106 6.06 -1.18 2.88
CA CYS A 106 4.77 -1.43 3.52
C CYS A 106 3.55 -1.11 2.63
N GLY A 107 3.69 -0.35 1.55
CA GLY A 107 2.59 0.11 0.73
C GLY A 107 1.47 0.77 1.56
N VAL A 108 0.23 0.38 1.35
CA VAL A 108 -0.93 0.86 2.13
C VAL A 108 -1.10 0.16 3.49
N GLY A 109 -0.17 -0.72 3.86
CA GLY A 109 -0.05 -1.32 5.19
C GLY A 109 -0.80 -2.64 5.42
N PRO A 110 -0.82 -3.60 4.47
CA PRO A 110 -1.51 -4.88 4.67
C PRO A 110 -1.00 -5.66 5.88
N PHE A 111 0.29 -5.56 6.18
CA PHE A 111 0.88 -6.17 7.38
C PHE A 111 0.89 -5.20 8.56
N ALA A 112 1.36 -3.97 8.35
CA ALA A 112 1.48 -2.95 9.39
C ALA A 112 0.20 -2.78 10.21
N LEU A 113 -0.96 -2.59 9.55
CA LEU A 113 -2.23 -2.34 10.22
C LEU A 113 -2.74 -3.56 11.01
N ARG A 114 -2.49 -4.77 10.55
CA ARG A 114 -2.86 -5.99 11.27
C ARG A 114 -1.93 -6.25 12.46
N LEU A 115 -0.64 -6.05 12.30
CA LEU A 115 0.35 -6.21 13.37
C LEU A 115 0.21 -5.15 14.45
N ALA A 116 -0.27 -3.96 14.10
CA ALA A 116 -0.52 -2.86 15.04
C ALA A 116 -1.56 -3.20 16.12
N ALA A 117 -2.38 -4.24 15.94
CA ALA A 117 -3.27 -4.73 17.01
C ALA A 117 -2.49 -5.16 18.27
N LYS A 118 -1.22 -5.56 18.13
CA LYS A 118 -0.42 -6.10 19.25
C LYS A 118 0.93 -5.42 19.44
N SER A 119 1.48 -4.78 18.39
CA SER A 119 2.87 -4.30 18.34
C SER A 119 2.93 -2.84 17.93
N ARG A 120 3.98 -2.13 18.33
CA ARG A 120 4.34 -0.83 17.77
C ARG A 120 4.93 -1.03 16.38
N ILE A 121 4.53 -0.22 15.44
CA ILE A 121 4.93 -0.36 14.03
C ILE A 121 5.62 0.91 13.55
N SER A 122 6.75 0.71 12.86
CA SER A 122 7.35 1.69 11.97
C SER A 122 7.21 1.16 10.54
N ALA A 123 6.40 1.82 9.73
CA ALA A 123 6.08 1.41 8.37
C ALA A 123 6.75 2.34 7.36
N LEU A 124 7.53 1.81 6.44
CA LEU A 124 8.32 2.60 5.50
C LEU A 124 8.07 2.16 4.06
N ASP A 125 7.81 3.14 3.20
CA ASP A 125 7.67 2.95 1.75
C ASP A 125 8.08 4.22 1.01
N SER A 126 8.43 4.11 -0.26
CA SER A 126 8.72 5.25 -1.13
C SER A 126 7.46 5.98 -1.61
N ASP A 127 6.31 5.31 -1.64
CA ASP A 127 5.03 5.90 -2.05
C ASP A 127 4.44 6.74 -0.92
N ALA A 128 4.65 8.05 -0.99
CA ALA A 128 4.14 9.00 -0.01
C ALA A 128 2.60 8.98 0.12
N GLY A 129 1.88 8.68 -0.96
CA GLY A 129 0.42 8.55 -0.96
C GLY A 129 -0.04 7.34 -0.16
N ALA A 130 0.59 6.18 -0.39
CA ALA A 130 0.34 4.95 0.34
C ALA A 130 0.65 5.12 1.84
N VAL A 131 1.80 5.70 2.17
CA VAL A 131 2.23 6.00 3.55
C VAL A 131 1.24 6.93 4.26
N ALA A 132 0.79 7.98 3.59
CA ALA A 132 -0.21 8.90 4.16
C ALA A 132 -1.57 8.23 4.40
N ALA A 133 -2.01 7.36 3.47
CA ALA A 133 -3.23 6.59 3.61
C ALA A 133 -3.15 5.61 4.79
N LEU A 134 -2.03 4.89 4.93
CA LEU A 134 -1.74 4.02 6.05
C LEU A 134 -1.77 4.79 7.38
N GLN A 135 -1.03 5.89 7.47
CA GLN A 135 -0.97 6.71 8.70
C GLN A 135 -2.36 7.21 9.11
N LYS A 136 -3.14 7.70 8.13
CA LYS A 136 -4.52 8.16 8.38
C LYS A 136 -5.40 7.03 8.89
N ALA A 137 -5.35 5.86 8.24
CA ALA A 137 -6.12 4.68 8.66
C ALA A 137 -5.75 4.23 10.08
N ALA A 138 -4.44 4.16 10.38
CA ALA A 138 -3.96 3.79 11.71
C ALA A 138 -4.45 4.77 12.80
N THR A 139 -4.39 6.08 12.54
CA THR A 139 -4.83 7.12 13.47
C THR A 139 -6.33 7.09 13.70
N SER A 140 -7.11 6.73 12.67
CA SER A 140 -8.59 6.68 12.75
C SER A 140 -9.14 5.37 13.31
N THR A 141 -8.26 4.37 13.58
CA THR A 141 -8.69 3.05 14.03
C THR A 141 -8.40 2.87 15.54
N SER A 142 -9.43 2.70 16.32
CA SER A 142 -9.30 2.46 17.76
C SER A 142 -8.67 1.08 18.03
N GLY A 143 -7.93 0.96 19.14
CA GLY A 143 -7.37 -0.31 19.61
C GLY A 143 -6.03 -0.69 18.98
N LEU A 144 -5.51 0.06 18.02
CA LEU A 144 -4.17 -0.14 17.50
C LEU A 144 -3.10 0.43 18.42
N LYS A 145 -1.95 -0.25 18.48
CA LYS A 145 -0.72 0.30 19.07
C LYS A 145 -0.17 1.40 18.15
N PRO A 146 0.73 2.25 18.65
CA PRO A 146 1.30 3.33 17.83
C PRO A 146 1.85 2.84 16.49
N VAL A 147 1.44 3.49 15.42
CA VAL A 147 1.97 3.31 14.06
C VAL A 147 2.62 4.61 13.63
N LYS A 148 3.88 4.54 13.23
CA LYS A 148 4.61 5.64 12.58
C LYS A 148 4.85 5.22 11.14
N ALA A 149 4.25 5.92 10.19
CA ALA A 149 4.49 5.70 8.77
C ALA A 149 5.39 6.82 8.21
N GLU A 150 6.39 6.44 7.44
CA GLU A 150 7.42 7.35 6.90
C GLU A 150 7.63 7.09 5.41
N ALA A 151 7.55 8.15 4.60
CA ALA A 151 7.91 8.09 3.19
C ALA A 151 9.44 8.08 3.06
N ARG A 152 10.00 6.92 2.66
CA ARG A 152 11.45 6.72 2.54
C ARG A 152 11.79 5.78 1.39
N ASP A 153 12.61 6.24 0.49
CA ASP A 153 13.18 5.40 -0.57
C ASP A 153 14.25 4.47 0.01
N LEU A 154 13.86 3.23 0.29
CA LEU A 154 14.74 2.22 0.89
C LEU A 154 15.82 1.68 -0.08
N PHE A 155 15.69 1.95 -1.39
CA PHE A 155 16.76 1.65 -2.35
C PHE A 155 17.93 2.62 -2.20
N ARG A 156 17.65 3.90 -1.95
CA ARG A 156 18.66 4.97 -1.84
C ARG A 156 19.05 5.24 -0.40
N ARG A 157 18.12 5.08 0.53
CA ARG A 157 18.33 5.36 1.97
C ARG A 157 17.80 4.18 2.81
N PRO A 158 18.47 3.01 2.76
CA PRO A 158 18.06 1.85 3.55
C PRO A 158 18.15 2.20 5.06
N LEU A 159 17.41 1.48 5.89
CA LEU A 159 17.60 1.53 7.33
C LEU A 159 18.97 0.94 7.66
N MET A 160 19.81 1.75 8.30
CA MET A 160 21.15 1.36 8.69
C MET A 160 21.11 0.44 9.93
N PRO A 161 22.16 -0.36 10.20
CA PRO A 161 22.20 -1.25 11.36
C PRO A 161 21.96 -0.54 12.69
N GLN A 162 22.33 0.75 12.80
CA GLN A 162 22.07 1.57 13.99
C GLN A 162 20.59 1.85 14.18
N GLU A 163 19.86 2.16 13.10
CA GLU A 163 18.41 2.40 13.11
C GLU A 163 17.65 1.09 13.36
N LEU A 164 18.17 -0.02 12.87
CA LEU A 164 17.60 -1.36 13.02
C LEU A 164 17.65 -1.91 14.46
N ARG A 165 18.50 -1.33 15.33
CA ARG A 165 18.63 -1.76 16.75
C ARG A 165 17.35 -1.60 17.57
N ASP A 166 16.49 -0.67 17.18
CA ASP A 166 15.24 -0.36 17.89
C ASP A 166 14.13 -1.38 17.60
N TYR A 167 14.37 -2.30 16.65
CA TYR A 167 13.38 -3.29 16.24
C TYR A 167 13.78 -4.69 16.67
N ASP A 168 12.80 -5.44 17.14
CA ASP A 168 12.95 -6.87 17.46
C ASP A 168 12.50 -7.77 16.29
N THR A 169 11.77 -7.21 15.35
CA THR A 169 11.28 -7.91 14.16
C THR A 169 11.23 -6.96 12.98
N VAL A 170 11.59 -7.44 11.80
CA VAL A 170 11.43 -6.73 10.52
C VAL A 170 10.60 -7.57 9.58
N VAL A 171 9.53 -7.00 9.06
CA VAL A 171 8.80 -7.51 7.91
C VAL A 171 9.43 -6.89 6.66
N PHE A 172 9.76 -7.71 5.67
CA PHE A 172 10.51 -7.29 4.50
C PHE A 172 9.93 -7.92 3.24
N ASP A 173 9.11 -7.17 2.52
CA ASP A 173 8.42 -7.61 1.29
C ASP A 173 8.77 -6.67 0.11
N PRO A 174 9.99 -6.75 -0.44
CA PRO A 174 10.46 -5.87 -1.49
C PRO A 174 9.79 -6.20 -2.84
N PRO A 175 9.74 -5.24 -3.78
CA PRO A 175 9.27 -5.49 -5.14
C PRO A 175 10.18 -6.48 -5.88
N ARG A 176 9.69 -7.01 -7.02
CA ARG A 176 10.34 -8.08 -7.81
C ARG A 176 11.80 -7.82 -8.20
N GLN A 177 12.20 -6.57 -8.33
CA GLN A 177 13.60 -6.18 -8.59
C GLN A 177 14.53 -6.40 -7.39
N GLY A 178 13.97 -6.78 -6.23
CA GLY A 178 14.71 -6.96 -4.98
C GLY A 178 15.08 -5.63 -4.33
N ALA A 179 15.76 -5.70 -3.19
CA ALA A 179 16.22 -4.53 -2.44
C ALA A 179 17.60 -4.79 -1.81
N GLN A 180 18.61 -5.02 -2.64
CA GLN A 180 19.97 -5.39 -2.23
C GLN A 180 20.54 -4.45 -1.16
N ALA A 181 20.35 -3.13 -1.31
CA ALA A 181 20.84 -2.17 -0.34
C ALA A 181 20.29 -2.43 1.07
N GLN A 182 18.98 -2.68 1.19
CA GLN A 182 18.36 -2.97 2.48
C GLN A 182 18.76 -4.36 3.01
N VAL A 183 18.84 -5.37 2.15
CA VAL A 183 19.30 -6.73 2.52
C VAL A 183 20.69 -6.68 3.14
N THR A 184 21.61 -5.91 2.55
CA THR A 184 22.97 -5.72 3.09
C THR A 184 22.95 -5.15 4.51
N GLN A 185 22.09 -4.18 4.78
CA GLN A 185 21.98 -3.57 6.12
C GLN A 185 21.31 -4.52 7.12
N LEU A 186 20.30 -5.27 6.70
CA LEU A 186 19.66 -6.29 7.53
C LEU A 186 20.67 -7.38 7.92
N ALA A 187 21.46 -7.88 6.97
CA ALA A 187 22.50 -8.90 7.22
C ALA A 187 23.61 -8.40 8.19
N ALA A 188 23.91 -7.10 8.18
CA ALA A 188 24.87 -6.47 9.10
C ALA A 188 24.25 -6.10 10.47
N SER A 189 22.92 -6.23 10.60
CA SER A 189 22.19 -5.85 11.82
C SER A 189 22.18 -7.00 12.84
N LYS A 190 21.64 -6.69 14.04
CA LYS A 190 21.38 -7.65 15.10
C LYS A 190 19.87 -7.88 15.31
N VAL A 191 19.05 -7.55 14.31
CA VAL A 191 17.60 -7.81 14.39
C VAL A 191 17.35 -9.31 14.56
N PRO A 192 16.64 -9.73 15.61
CA PRO A 192 16.46 -11.15 15.91
C PRO A 192 15.61 -11.92 14.89
N THR A 193 14.68 -11.24 14.23
CA THR A 193 13.73 -11.86 13.28
C THR A 193 13.54 -10.98 12.04
N VAL A 194 13.71 -11.58 10.87
CA VAL A 194 13.42 -10.96 9.58
C VAL A 194 12.52 -11.89 8.77
#